data_b092431637c48fae2af23fde3da8f99b
#
_entry.id   b092431637c48fae2af23fde3da8f99b
#
_cell.length_a   1.000
_cell.length_b   1.000
_cell.length_c   1.000
_cell.angle_alpha   90.00
_cell.angle_beta   90.00
_cell.angle_gamma   90.00
#
_symmetry.space_group_name_H-M   'P 1'
#
loop_
_entity.id
_entity.type
_entity.pdbx_description
1 polymer ?
#
loop_
_entity_poly.entity_id
_entity_poly.type
_entity_poly.pdbx_seq_one_letter_code
_entity_poly.pdbx_strand_id
1 'polypeptide(L)'
;SGFGIVPLNIMPHYLAYLTAYEQTKEILESYEEETGRKICTINDGDGIIISQAGKKGRYIKDERYTPIVAPGMSEYQAYFFDLYGTLIDIHTEEGDHELWEFMAKYYAYKGAKYGSWELRWRYGALIHDEEERLLHENPKQIPEPQVERVFMRLYEEKGVRVSIQEAVDAAQVFRSFSLRYVRLYYGAKELLAHLKKKGKKLYVLSNAQQVFTASELRYLGIYDYFDKVCLSSDYHCKKPDAAYFKALLTSEGLDPTKVMMIGNSEYDDIRTAKSLGMGACYIHSNLSPEGETANCDIVMRAMDLPSLEKILCREAHLA
;
A
#
# COMPACT_ATOMS: atom_id res chain seq x y z
N SER A 1 14.87 -17.51 -21.71
CA SER A 1 15.35 -18.65 -22.51
C SER A 1 16.14 -19.58 -21.61
N GLY A 2 15.46 -20.59 -21.10
CA GLY A 2 16.10 -21.69 -20.36
C GLY A 2 17.13 -22.40 -21.22
N PHE A 3 18.03 -23.11 -20.60
CA PHE A 3 19.21 -23.79 -21.18
C PHE A 3 18.93 -24.86 -22.27
N GLY A 4 17.80 -24.82 -22.98
CA GLY A 4 17.46 -25.73 -24.06
C GLY A 4 17.28 -27.22 -23.69
N ILE A 5 17.29 -27.54 -22.40
CA ILE A 5 17.26 -28.92 -21.89
C ILE A 5 15.83 -29.46 -21.79
N VAL A 6 14.84 -28.57 -21.73
CA VAL A 6 13.42 -28.94 -21.65
C VAL A 6 12.58 -28.07 -22.57
N PRO A 7 11.54 -28.64 -23.22
CA PRO A 7 10.68 -27.90 -24.14
C PRO A 7 9.64 -27.04 -23.43
N LEU A 8 10.04 -26.33 -22.38
CA LEU A 8 9.19 -25.45 -21.62
C LEU A 8 9.77 -24.04 -21.62
N ASN A 9 8.93 -23.05 -21.93
CA ASN A 9 9.22 -21.65 -21.69
C ASN A 9 8.69 -21.33 -20.30
N ILE A 10 9.56 -20.82 -19.41
CA ILE A 10 9.22 -20.53 -18.02
C ILE A 10 9.35 -19.02 -17.81
N MET A 11 8.33 -18.42 -17.24
CA MET A 11 8.34 -17.05 -16.75
C MET A 11 8.29 -17.07 -15.21
N PRO A 12 9.43 -16.88 -14.53
CA PRO A 12 9.47 -16.78 -13.08
C PRO A 12 8.90 -15.44 -12.60
N HIS A 13 8.64 -15.32 -11.30
CA HIS A 13 8.18 -14.08 -10.65
C HIS A 13 6.90 -13.51 -11.29
N TYR A 14 5.97 -14.36 -11.71
CA TYR A 14 4.83 -13.94 -12.54
C TYR A 14 3.97 -12.86 -11.88
N LEU A 15 3.65 -12.98 -10.58
CA LEU A 15 2.86 -11.96 -9.87
C LEU A 15 3.59 -10.62 -9.78
N ALA A 16 4.91 -10.63 -9.62
CA ALA A 16 5.71 -9.41 -9.63
C ALA A 16 5.68 -8.74 -11.01
N TYR A 17 5.75 -9.52 -12.10
CA TYR A 17 5.63 -8.98 -13.45
C TYR A 17 4.24 -8.41 -13.72
N LEU A 18 3.15 -9.07 -13.27
CA LEU A 18 1.79 -8.56 -13.40
C LEU A 18 1.59 -7.24 -12.64
N THR A 19 2.29 -7.06 -11.51
CA THR A 19 2.30 -5.80 -10.77
C THR A 19 3.12 -4.72 -11.49
N ALA A 20 4.28 -5.09 -12.03
CA ALA A 20 5.22 -4.14 -12.63
C ALA A 20 4.80 -3.67 -14.04
N TYR A 21 4.13 -4.53 -14.80
CA TYR A 21 3.81 -4.30 -16.21
C TYR A 21 2.36 -4.65 -16.51
N GLU A 22 1.53 -3.64 -16.71
CA GLU A 22 0.08 -3.76 -16.92
C GLU A 22 -0.29 -4.71 -18.08
N GLN A 23 0.52 -4.73 -19.14
CA GLN A 23 0.29 -5.51 -20.35
C GLN A 23 0.90 -6.93 -20.33
N THR A 24 1.41 -7.40 -19.16
CA THR A 24 2.11 -8.68 -19.10
C THR A 24 1.28 -9.85 -19.65
N LYS A 25 -0.01 -9.92 -19.33
CA LYS A 25 -0.90 -10.99 -19.83
C LYS A 25 -1.05 -10.94 -21.35
N GLU A 26 -1.35 -9.78 -21.89
CA GLU A 26 -1.55 -9.55 -23.32
C GLU A 26 -0.29 -9.89 -24.11
N ILE A 27 0.88 -9.50 -23.60
CA ILE A 27 2.17 -9.82 -24.21
C ILE A 27 2.40 -11.33 -24.24
N LEU A 28 2.09 -12.05 -23.15
CA LEU A 28 2.24 -13.51 -23.09
C LEU A 28 1.26 -14.23 -24.02
N GLU A 29 0.01 -13.81 -24.04
CA GLU A 29 -1.02 -14.36 -24.93
C GLU A 29 -0.63 -14.15 -26.40
N SER A 30 -0.22 -12.94 -26.78
CA SER A 30 0.26 -12.63 -28.15
C SER A 30 1.46 -13.50 -28.53
N TYR A 31 2.44 -13.65 -27.64
CA TYR A 31 3.59 -14.51 -27.90
C TYR A 31 3.19 -15.98 -28.07
N GLU A 32 2.24 -16.49 -27.27
CA GLU A 32 1.74 -17.87 -27.39
C GLU A 32 1.00 -18.07 -28.73
N GLU A 33 0.19 -17.10 -29.13
CA GLU A 33 -0.53 -17.11 -30.42
C GLU A 33 0.42 -17.08 -31.61
N GLU A 34 1.40 -16.17 -31.62
CA GLU A 34 2.34 -16.00 -32.72
C GLU A 34 3.30 -17.19 -32.88
N THR A 35 3.73 -17.79 -31.77
CA THR A 35 4.78 -18.82 -31.81
C THR A 35 4.24 -20.24 -31.67
N GLY A 36 2.99 -20.41 -31.25
CA GLY A 36 2.41 -21.71 -30.90
C GLY A 36 3.04 -22.35 -29.66
N ARG A 37 3.87 -21.59 -28.89
CA ARG A 37 4.59 -22.08 -27.71
C ARG A 37 3.89 -21.62 -26.45
N LYS A 38 3.54 -22.57 -25.58
CA LYS A 38 2.99 -22.26 -24.25
C LYS A 38 4.07 -21.77 -23.28
N ILE A 39 3.74 -20.75 -22.51
CA ILE A 39 4.58 -20.25 -21.42
C ILE A 39 4.03 -20.77 -20.09
N CYS A 40 4.91 -21.34 -19.29
CA CYS A 40 4.57 -21.78 -17.94
C CYS A 40 4.97 -20.67 -16.96
N THR A 41 3.98 -20.05 -16.34
CA THR A 41 4.19 -19.01 -15.34
C THR A 41 4.33 -19.65 -13.96
N ILE A 42 5.31 -19.20 -13.19
CA ILE A 42 5.55 -19.62 -11.81
C ILE A 42 5.78 -18.39 -10.93
N ASN A 43 5.26 -18.46 -9.72
CA ASN A 43 5.46 -17.42 -8.72
C ASN A 43 6.74 -17.67 -7.90
N ASP A 44 7.11 -16.69 -7.08
CA ASP A 44 8.28 -16.83 -6.21
C ASP A 44 8.11 -18.04 -5.28
N GLY A 45 9.16 -18.83 -5.21
CA GLY A 45 9.19 -20.05 -4.41
C GLY A 45 8.53 -21.28 -5.03
N ASP A 46 7.67 -21.11 -6.03
CA ASP A 46 7.06 -22.24 -6.74
C ASP A 46 8.07 -22.94 -7.68
N GLY A 47 7.82 -24.18 -8.03
CA GLY A 47 8.69 -24.96 -8.89
C GLY A 47 7.93 -25.84 -9.88
N ILE A 48 8.66 -26.35 -10.85
CA ILE A 48 8.15 -27.34 -11.80
C ILE A 48 9.07 -28.55 -11.78
N ILE A 49 8.52 -29.73 -11.47
CA ILE A 49 9.21 -31.02 -11.69
C ILE A 49 8.91 -31.48 -13.10
N ILE A 50 9.97 -31.71 -13.89
CA ILE A 50 9.87 -32.21 -15.24
C ILE A 50 10.25 -33.69 -15.24
N SER A 51 9.39 -34.54 -15.80
CA SER A 51 9.70 -35.99 -15.95
C SER A 51 10.92 -36.17 -16.83
N GLN A 52 11.68 -37.29 -16.60
CA GLN A 52 12.84 -37.66 -17.42
C GLN A 52 12.57 -37.71 -18.94
N ALA A 53 11.30 -37.91 -19.31
CA ALA A 53 10.89 -37.89 -20.71
C ALA A 53 10.59 -36.49 -21.26
N GLY A 54 10.69 -35.44 -20.47
CA GLY A 54 10.44 -34.03 -20.90
C GLY A 54 9.00 -33.71 -21.31
N LYS A 55 8.07 -34.68 -21.16
CA LYS A 55 6.72 -34.58 -21.71
C LYS A 55 5.64 -34.11 -20.73
N LYS A 56 5.92 -34.10 -19.43
CA LYS A 56 4.97 -33.64 -18.39
C LYS A 56 5.74 -32.91 -17.29
N GLY A 57 5.37 -31.66 -17.04
CA GLY A 57 5.78 -30.91 -15.85
C GLY A 57 4.73 -31.10 -14.74
N ARG A 58 5.17 -31.25 -13.51
CA ARG A 58 4.32 -31.13 -12.32
C ARG A 58 4.63 -29.81 -11.63
N TYR A 59 3.64 -28.95 -11.55
CA TYR A 59 3.72 -27.72 -10.76
C TYR A 59 3.79 -28.09 -9.27
N ILE A 60 4.72 -27.47 -8.55
CA ILE A 60 4.85 -27.61 -7.10
C ILE A 60 4.72 -26.19 -6.53
N LYS A 61 3.69 -26.00 -5.72
CA LYS A 61 3.55 -24.80 -4.93
C LYS A 61 4.53 -24.87 -3.75
N ASP A 62 5.28 -23.82 -3.54
CA ASP A 62 6.12 -23.72 -2.35
C ASP A 62 5.23 -23.53 -1.12
N GLU A 63 5.21 -24.52 -0.23
CA GLU A 63 4.41 -24.48 0.99
C GLU A 63 4.79 -23.31 1.91
N ARG A 64 6.03 -22.79 1.81
CA ARG A 64 6.47 -21.62 2.56
C ARG A 64 5.66 -20.36 2.23
N TYR A 65 5.13 -20.27 1.00
CA TYR A 65 4.28 -19.17 0.53
C TYR A 65 2.79 -19.49 0.60
N THR A 66 2.42 -20.68 1.08
CA THR A 66 1.00 -21.03 1.27
C THR A 66 0.42 -20.14 2.37
N PRO A 67 -0.74 -19.48 2.13
CA PRO A 67 -1.40 -18.69 3.15
C PRO A 67 -1.76 -19.53 4.38
N ILE A 68 -1.53 -18.97 5.56
CA ILE A 68 -2.01 -19.55 6.81
C ILE A 68 -3.36 -18.88 7.10
N VAL A 69 -4.39 -19.70 7.32
CA VAL A 69 -5.74 -19.24 7.65
C VAL A 69 -6.16 -19.92 8.93
N ALA A 70 -6.53 -19.14 9.93
CA ALA A 70 -7.00 -19.65 11.21
C ALA A 70 -8.28 -20.46 11.04
N PRO A 71 -8.43 -21.61 11.74
CA PRO A 71 -9.65 -22.39 11.71
C PRO A 71 -10.82 -21.60 12.34
N GLY A 72 -12.02 -21.72 11.77
CA GLY A 72 -13.22 -21.08 12.31
C GLY A 72 -13.28 -19.57 12.15
N MET A 73 -12.60 -19.01 11.15
CA MET A 73 -12.62 -17.60 10.84
C MET A 73 -14.07 -17.09 10.68
N SER A 74 -14.44 -16.05 11.43
CA SER A 74 -15.77 -15.45 11.37
C SER A 74 -15.98 -14.67 10.07
N GLU A 75 -17.25 -14.52 9.68
CA GLU A 75 -17.58 -13.66 8.55
C GLU A 75 -17.51 -12.18 8.97
N TYR A 76 -16.66 -11.42 8.30
CA TYR A 76 -16.51 -9.98 8.54
C TYR A 76 -17.50 -9.19 7.68
N GLN A 77 -18.00 -8.09 8.25
CA GLN A 77 -18.94 -7.16 7.58
C GLN A 77 -18.19 -6.00 6.92
N ALA A 78 -17.03 -5.64 7.49
CA ALA A 78 -16.22 -4.54 7.02
C ALA A 78 -14.73 -4.90 7.00
N TYR A 79 -13.99 -4.23 6.11
CA TYR A 79 -12.56 -4.39 5.97
C TYR A 79 -11.88 -3.02 6.03
N PHE A 80 -10.87 -2.91 6.88
CA PHE A 80 -9.95 -1.78 6.91
C PHE A 80 -8.71 -2.18 6.11
N PHE A 81 -8.35 -1.37 5.15
CA PHE A 81 -7.16 -1.57 4.32
C PHE A 81 -6.10 -0.53 4.64
N ASP A 82 -4.88 -0.98 4.91
CA ASP A 82 -3.72 -0.16 4.64
C ASP A 82 -3.53 -0.03 3.11
N LEU A 83 -2.72 0.94 2.67
CA LEU A 83 -2.54 1.25 1.25
C LEU A 83 -1.17 0.81 0.73
N TYR A 84 -0.11 1.50 1.17
CA TYR A 84 1.24 1.31 0.64
C TYR A 84 1.88 0.04 1.19
N GLY A 85 2.23 -0.88 0.30
CA GLY A 85 2.66 -2.22 0.67
C GLY A 85 1.52 -3.23 0.84
N THR A 86 0.25 -2.78 0.72
CA THR A 86 -0.94 -3.63 0.86
C THR A 86 -1.76 -3.69 -0.43
N LEU A 87 -2.19 -2.56 -0.95
CA LEU A 87 -2.92 -2.43 -2.23
C LEU A 87 -2.07 -1.72 -3.29
N ILE A 88 -1.13 -0.88 -2.85
CA ILE A 88 -0.35 0.02 -3.69
C ILE A 88 1.15 -0.27 -3.50
N ASP A 89 1.83 -0.52 -4.61
CA ASP A 89 3.29 -0.51 -4.72
C ASP A 89 3.76 0.88 -5.11
N ILE A 90 4.67 1.44 -4.35
CA ILE A 90 5.15 2.81 -4.53
C ILE A 90 6.65 2.90 -4.30
N HIS A 91 7.28 3.80 -5.04
CA HIS A 91 8.66 4.21 -4.78
C HIS A 91 8.81 5.72 -4.91
N THR A 92 9.35 6.34 -3.86
CA THR A 92 9.63 7.77 -3.81
C THR A 92 11.09 8.02 -3.45
N GLU A 93 11.68 9.08 -3.97
CA GLU A 93 13.04 9.52 -3.66
C GLU A 93 13.03 10.97 -3.13
N GLU A 94 12.53 11.14 -1.90
CA GLU A 94 12.45 12.46 -1.25
C GLU A 94 13.82 12.98 -0.80
N GLY A 95 14.83 12.12 -0.80
CA GLY A 95 16.23 12.48 -0.53
C GLY A 95 16.99 13.04 -1.72
N ASP A 96 16.45 12.97 -2.93
CA ASP A 96 17.12 13.34 -4.17
C ASP A 96 17.51 14.84 -4.17
N HIS A 97 18.75 15.13 -4.53
CA HIS A 97 19.25 16.50 -4.60
C HIS A 97 18.55 17.32 -5.69
N GLU A 98 18.24 16.72 -6.84
CA GLU A 98 17.56 17.39 -7.94
C GLU A 98 16.14 17.85 -7.55
N LEU A 99 15.44 17.05 -6.75
CA LEU A 99 14.15 17.45 -6.17
C LEU A 99 14.28 18.75 -5.37
N TRP A 100 15.26 18.84 -4.47
CA TRP A 100 15.44 20.00 -3.61
C TRP A 100 15.96 21.23 -4.35
N GLU A 101 16.76 21.04 -5.39
CA GLU A 101 17.12 22.14 -6.31
C GLU A 101 15.90 22.67 -7.07
N PHE A 102 15.08 21.77 -7.57
CA PHE A 102 13.83 22.14 -8.24
C PHE A 102 12.89 22.89 -7.28
N MET A 103 12.66 22.34 -6.10
CA MET A 103 11.80 22.98 -5.08
C MET A 103 12.33 24.34 -4.65
N ALA A 104 13.64 24.52 -4.51
CA ALA A 104 14.23 25.83 -4.19
C ALA A 104 13.95 26.86 -5.29
N LYS A 105 14.04 26.47 -6.56
CA LYS A 105 13.64 27.32 -7.70
C LYS A 105 12.14 27.62 -7.67
N TYR A 106 11.30 26.61 -7.43
CA TYR A 106 9.85 26.78 -7.34
C TYR A 106 9.46 27.81 -6.26
N TYR A 107 10.05 27.71 -5.06
CA TYR A 107 9.84 28.67 -3.98
C TYR A 107 10.35 30.07 -4.34
N ALA A 108 11.52 30.17 -4.98
CA ALA A 108 12.10 31.44 -5.39
C ALA A 108 11.22 32.19 -6.41
N TYR A 109 10.56 31.46 -7.35
CA TYR A 109 9.58 32.05 -8.28
C TYR A 109 8.37 32.66 -7.56
N LYS A 110 8.03 32.13 -6.39
CA LYS A 110 6.95 32.63 -5.52
C LYS A 110 7.45 33.69 -4.52
N GLY A 111 8.74 34.08 -4.57
CA GLY A 111 9.35 35.08 -3.71
C GLY A 111 10.08 34.54 -2.48
N ALA A 112 9.95 33.29 -2.13
CA ALA A 112 10.60 32.66 -0.99
C ALA A 112 11.96 32.05 -1.41
N LYS A 113 13.06 32.77 -1.21
CA LYS A 113 14.39 32.36 -1.65
C LYS A 113 15.10 31.48 -0.63
N TYR A 114 15.41 30.25 -1.07
CA TYR A 114 16.20 29.24 -0.33
C TYR A 114 17.33 28.71 -1.18
N GLY A 115 18.43 28.30 -0.55
CA GLY A 115 19.33 27.30 -1.12
C GLY A 115 18.69 25.91 -1.00
N SER A 116 19.05 24.97 -1.90
CA SER A 116 18.46 23.62 -1.89
C SER A 116 18.66 22.86 -0.58
N TRP A 117 19.87 22.93 -0.01
CA TRP A 117 20.19 22.33 1.29
C TRP A 117 19.47 23.01 2.45
N GLU A 118 19.37 24.34 2.42
CA GLU A 118 18.63 25.11 3.40
C GLU A 118 17.15 24.70 3.39
N LEU A 119 16.52 24.63 2.22
CA LEU A 119 15.12 24.25 2.07
C LEU A 119 14.86 22.84 2.63
N ARG A 120 15.69 21.88 2.25
CA ARG A 120 15.59 20.50 2.74
C ARG A 120 15.71 20.43 4.26
N TRP A 121 16.69 21.12 4.82
CA TRP A 121 16.92 21.14 6.26
C TRP A 121 15.75 21.82 6.99
N ARG A 122 15.26 22.95 6.47
CA ARG A 122 14.10 23.65 7.06
C ARG A 122 12.83 22.80 6.99
N TYR A 123 12.59 22.11 5.88
CA TYR A 123 11.48 21.20 5.75
C TYR A 123 11.50 20.13 6.87
N GLY A 124 12.63 19.47 7.06
CA GLY A 124 12.77 18.47 8.13
C GLY A 124 12.59 19.06 9.53
N ALA A 125 13.15 20.25 9.79
CA ALA A 125 12.99 20.95 11.07
C ALA A 125 11.52 21.33 11.33
N LEU A 126 10.80 21.79 10.32
CA LEU A 126 9.40 22.17 10.46
C LEU A 126 8.46 20.96 10.64
N ILE A 127 8.79 19.81 10.04
CA ILE A 127 8.10 18.54 10.35
C ILE A 127 8.25 18.22 11.84
N HIS A 128 9.47 18.27 12.35
CA HIS A 128 9.76 18.01 13.77
C HIS A 128 9.05 18.99 14.71
N ASP A 129 9.08 20.29 14.39
CA ASP A 129 8.34 21.31 15.17
C ASP A 129 6.84 21.00 15.25
N GLU A 130 6.24 20.54 14.14
CA GLU A 130 4.81 20.17 14.12
C GLU A 130 4.55 18.89 14.91
N GLU A 131 5.44 17.90 14.85
CA GLU A 131 5.35 16.68 15.66
C GLU A 131 5.40 17.03 17.16
N GLU A 132 6.35 17.89 17.58
CA GLU A 132 6.45 18.36 18.98
C GLU A 132 5.20 19.12 19.42
N ARG A 133 4.66 19.98 18.55
CA ARG A 133 3.42 20.71 18.83
C ARG A 133 2.25 19.74 19.05
N LEU A 134 2.08 18.76 18.19
CA LEU A 134 1.03 17.74 18.31
C LEU A 134 1.21 16.88 19.55
N LEU A 135 2.43 16.50 19.89
CA LEU A 135 2.75 15.78 21.13
C LEU A 135 2.44 16.61 22.37
N HIS A 136 2.67 17.93 22.34
CA HIS A 136 2.32 18.81 23.45
C HIS A 136 0.79 18.89 23.63
N GLU A 137 0.02 18.92 22.54
CA GLU A 137 -1.44 18.92 22.56
C GLU A 137 -2.02 17.58 23.01
N ASN A 138 -1.43 16.48 22.53
CA ASN A 138 -1.87 15.11 22.80
C ASN A 138 -0.69 14.17 23.14
N PRO A 139 -0.14 14.21 24.36
CA PRO A 139 1.08 13.48 24.73
C PRO A 139 1.00 11.95 24.64
N LYS A 140 -0.18 11.40 24.47
CA LYS A 140 -0.41 9.94 24.40
C LYS A 140 -0.58 9.43 22.97
N GLN A 141 -0.64 10.33 21.98
CA GLN A 141 -0.83 9.97 20.59
C GLN A 141 0.50 9.96 19.82
N ILE A 142 0.57 9.14 18.78
CA ILE A 142 1.70 9.17 17.86
C ILE A 142 1.38 10.23 16.80
N PRO A 143 2.13 11.35 16.76
CA PRO A 143 1.76 12.51 15.96
C PRO A 143 1.89 12.23 14.46
N GLU A 144 1.01 12.85 13.68
CA GLU A 144 1.11 12.90 12.22
C GLU A 144 0.87 14.34 11.76
N PRO A 145 1.92 15.10 11.37
CA PRO A 145 1.78 16.45 10.82
C PRO A 145 1.04 16.46 9.49
N GLN A 146 0.38 17.59 9.19
CA GLN A 146 -0.11 17.90 7.84
C GLN A 146 1.01 18.57 7.06
N VAL A 147 1.57 17.88 6.05
CA VAL A 147 2.74 18.41 5.32
C VAL A 147 2.44 19.69 4.55
N GLU A 148 1.22 19.92 4.08
CA GLU A 148 0.83 21.17 3.43
C GLU A 148 0.99 22.39 4.35
N ARG A 149 0.83 22.23 5.67
CA ARG A 149 1.13 23.29 6.65
C ARG A 149 2.63 23.56 6.75
N VAL A 150 3.44 22.52 6.65
CA VAL A 150 4.90 22.65 6.60
C VAL A 150 5.32 23.39 5.33
N PHE A 151 4.75 23.04 4.18
CA PHE A 151 4.99 23.75 2.92
C PHE A 151 4.54 25.24 3.01
N MET A 152 3.46 25.53 3.70
CA MET A 152 3.02 26.93 3.96
C MET A 152 4.01 27.68 4.84
N ARG A 153 4.46 27.08 5.95
CA ARG A 153 5.44 27.69 6.87
C ARG A 153 6.76 28.02 6.18
N LEU A 154 7.20 27.21 5.21
CA LEU A 154 8.39 27.53 4.41
C LEU A 154 8.25 28.83 3.61
N TYR A 155 7.06 29.20 3.14
CA TYR A 155 6.82 30.53 2.56
C TYR A 155 6.84 31.63 3.61
N GLU A 156 6.18 31.41 4.74
CA GLU A 156 6.06 32.39 5.83
C GLU A 156 7.42 32.76 6.43
N GLU A 157 8.35 31.79 6.57
CA GLU A 157 9.71 32.06 7.04
C GLU A 157 10.49 33.02 6.15
N LYS A 158 10.14 33.13 4.89
CA LYS A 158 10.73 34.13 3.95
C LYS A 158 9.87 35.37 3.77
N GLY A 159 8.86 35.54 4.65
CA GLY A 159 7.96 36.72 4.62
C GLY A 159 6.95 36.68 3.47
N VAL A 160 6.77 35.54 2.82
CA VAL A 160 5.80 35.36 1.73
C VAL A 160 4.51 34.78 2.30
N ARG A 161 3.39 35.46 2.06
CA ARG A 161 2.06 34.98 2.43
C ARG A 161 1.45 34.24 1.26
N VAL A 162 1.02 32.99 1.50
CA VAL A 162 0.36 32.13 0.52
C VAL A 162 -0.95 31.60 1.09
N SER A 163 -1.87 31.22 0.22
CA SER A 163 -3.07 30.47 0.59
C SER A 163 -2.72 29.02 0.90
N ILE A 164 -3.61 28.33 1.62
CA ILE A 164 -3.46 26.88 1.84
C ILE A 164 -3.42 26.10 0.51
N GLN A 165 -4.17 26.54 -0.52
CA GLN A 165 -4.15 25.92 -1.83
C GLN A 165 -2.76 26.01 -2.50
N GLU A 166 -2.07 27.16 -2.38
CA GLU A 166 -0.71 27.30 -2.91
C GLU A 166 0.30 26.40 -2.17
N ALA A 167 0.08 26.16 -0.88
CA ALA A 167 0.88 25.19 -0.11
C ALA A 167 0.57 23.75 -0.51
N VAL A 168 -0.70 23.41 -0.76
CA VAL A 168 -1.12 22.12 -1.34
C VAL A 168 -0.49 21.92 -2.71
N ASP A 169 -0.49 22.94 -3.58
CA ASP A 169 0.14 22.87 -4.90
C ASP A 169 1.65 22.60 -4.78
N ALA A 170 2.33 23.26 -3.83
CA ALA A 170 3.76 23.01 -3.56
C ALA A 170 4.00 21.56 -3.09
N ALA A 171 3.16 21.06 -2.21
CA ALA A 171 3.22 19.68 -1.72
C ALA A 171 3.00 18.67 -2.88
N GLN A 172 2.03 18.91 -3.75
CA GLN A 172 1.75 18.04 -4.89
C GLN A 172 2.87 18.08 -5.94
N VAL A 173 3.48 19.25 -6.16
CA VAL A 173 4.67 19.38 -7.00
C VAL A 173 5.84 18.58 -6.42
N PHE A 174 6.09 18.70 -5.12
CA PHE A 174 7.10 17.91 -4.41
C PHE A 174 6.85 16.41 -4.60
N ARG A 175 5.62 15.96 -4.36
CA ARG A 175 5.24 14.54 -4.51
C ARG A 175 5.42 14.06 -5.94
N SER A 176 4.97 14.84 -6.92
CA SER A 176 5.07 14.48 -8.34
C SER A 176 6.51 14.35 -8.81
N PHE A 177 7.43 15.12 -8.27
CA PHE A 177 8.85 15.06 -8.61
C PHE A 177 9.56 13.90 -7.90
N SER A 178 9.24 13.67 -6.62
CA SER A 178 9.85 12.59 -5.83
C SER A 178 9.37 11.21 -6.23
N LEU A 179 8.19 11.11 -6.85
CA LEU A 179 7.55 9.84 -7.21
C LEU A 179 8.25 9.19 -8.41
N ARG A 180 8.80 7.99 -8.21
CA ARG A 180 9.37 7.17 -9.30
C ARG A 180 8.28 6.31 -9.94
N TYR A 181 7.45 5.66 -9.11
CA TYR A 181 6.23 5.00 -9.56
C TYR A 181 5.21 4.88 -8.43
N VAL A 182 3.95 4.79 -8.82
CA VAL A 182 2.82 4.37 -8.00
C VAL A 182 1.91 3.49 -8.84
N ARG A 183 1.61 2.28 -8.35
CA ARG A 183 0.82 1.29 -9.10
C ARG A 183 0.09 0.36 -8.14
N LEU A 184 -0.98 -0.27 -8.60
CA LEU A 184 -1.66 -1.30 -7.82
C LEU A 184 -0.88 -2.60 -7.83
N TYR A 185 -0.89 -3.32 -6.70
CA TYR A 185 -0.54 -4.72 -6.75
C TYR A 185 -1.57 -5.48 -7.57
N TYR A 186 -1.09 -6.52 -8.28
CA TYR A 186 -1.96 -7.35 -9.10
C TYR A 186 -3.10 -7.97 -8.30
N GLY A 187 -4.34 -7.83 -8.78
CA GLY A 187 -5.54 -8.33 -8.13
C GLY A 187 -6.19 -7.35 -7.13
N ALA A 188 -5.61 -6.16 -6.90
CA ALA A 188 -6.16 -5.20 -5.94
C ALA A 188 -7.56 -4.71 -6.31
N LYS A 189 -7.78 -4.33 -7.58
CA LYS A 189 -9.10 -3.90 -8.06
C LYS A 189 -10.15 -5.01 -7.98
N GLU A 190 -9.76 -6.21 -8.39
CA GLU A 190 -10.61 -7.40 -8.39
C GLU A 190 -11.04 -7.74 -6.97
N LEU A 191 -10.12 -7.74 -6.02
CA LEU A 191 -10.41 -7.96 -4.60
C LEU A 191 -11.44 -6.95 -4.08
N LEU A 192 -11.18 -5.63 -4.29
CA LEU A 192 -12.09 -4.57 -3.84
C LEU A 192 -13.47 -4.70 -4.49
N ALA A 193 -13.53 -4.92 -5.80
CA ALA A 193 -14.78 -5.09 -6.56
C ALA A 193 -15.59 -6.28 -6.05
N HIS A 194 -14.96 -7.42 -5.79
CA HIS A 194 -15.65 -8.61 -5.28
C HIS A 194 -16.17 -8.43 -3.86
N LEU A 195 -15.39 -7.82 -2.98
CA LEU A 195 -15.87 -7.50 -1.63
C LEU A 195 -17.07 -6.54 -1.66
N LYS A 196 -17.03 -5.50 -2.48
CA LYS A 196 -18.18 -4.60 -2.69
C LYS A 196 -19.40 -5.34 -3.24
N LYS A 197 -19.21 -6.21 -4.23
CA LYS A 197 -20.28 -7.05 -4.80
C LYS A 197 -20.93 -7.95 -3.74
N LYS A 198 -20.15 -8.41 -2.75
CA LYS A 198 -20.65 -9.17 -1.58
C LYS A 198 -21.27 -8.28 -0.49
N GLY A 199 -21.47 -7.00 -0.74
CA GLY A 199 -22.08 -6.06 0.21
C GLY A 199 -21.17 -5.68 1.39
N LYS A 200 -19.85 -5.94 1.30
CA LYS A 200 -18.92 -5.58 2.36
C LYS A 200 -18.63 -4.09 2.36
N LYS A 201 -18.43 -3.52 3.54
CA LYS A 201 -17.98 -2.15 3.73
C LYS A 201 -16.47 -2.09 3.67
N LEU A 202 -15.93 -1.16 2.88
CA LEU A 202 -14.48 -1.02 2.67
C LEU A 202 -14.02 0.35 3.14
N TYR A 203 -12.98 0.37 3.95
CA TYR A 203 -12.41 1.57 4.53
C TYR A 203 -10.91 1.59 4.33
N VAL A 204 -10.34 2.76 4.06
CA VAL A 204 -8.91 2.97 4.16
C VAL A 204 -8.57 3.39 5.58
N LEU A 205 -7.52 2.81 6.15
CA LEU A 205 -6.87 3.25 7.39
C LEU A 205 -5.35 3.20 7.18
N SER A 206 -4.76 4.29 6.73
CA SER A 206 -3.35 4.32 6.30
C SER A 206 -2.57 5.48 6.93
N ASN A 207 -1.30 5.21 7.26
CA ASN A 207 -0.33 6.24 7.64
C ASN A 207 0.10 6.97 6.37
N ALA A 208 -0.58 8.09 6.07
CA ALA A 208 -0.43 8.77 4.79
C ALA A 208 -0.92 10.23 4.85
N GLN A 209 -0.43 11.01 3.92
CA GLN A 209 -0.77 12.43 3.76
C GLN A 209 -1.94 12.59 2.78
N GLN A 210 -3.00 13.23 3.23
CA GLN A 210 -4.22 13.46 2.44
C GLN A 210 -3.90 14.20 1.12
N VAL A 211 -3.02 15.19 1.18
CA VAL A 211 -2.61 16.02 0.04
C VAL A 211 -2.00 15.21 -1.11
N PHE A 212 -1.44 14.03 -0.84
CA PHE A 212 -0.86 13.11 -1.83
C PHE A 212 -1.83 11.98 -2.17
N THR A 213 -2.26 11.26 -1.14
CA THR A 213 -2.90 9.95 -1.26
C THR A 213 -4.28 10.02 -1.90
N ALA A 214 -5.07 11.05 -1.63
CA ALA A 214 -6.37 11.19 -2.26
C ALA A 214 -6.28 11.32 -3.81
N SER A 215 -5.25 11.98 -4.30
CA SER A 215 -4.98 12.09 -5.75
C SER A 215 -4.47 10.78 -6.33
N GLU A 216 -3.60 10.06 -5.61
CA GLU A 216 -3.08 8.75 -6.03
C GLU A 216 -4.18 7.69 -6.10
N LEU A 217 -5.11 7.64 -5.13
CA LEU A 217 -6.25 6.73 -5.17
C LEU A 217 -7.17 6.98 -6.38
N ARG A 218 -7.39 8.25 -6.74
CA ARG A 218 -8.17 8.62 -7.95
C ARG A 218 -7.41 8.26 -9.24
N TYR A 219 -6.13 8.56 -9.30
CA TYR A 219 -5.26 8.21 -10.42
C TYR A 219 -5.24 6.69 -10.67
N LEU A 220 -5.16 5.89 -9.60
CA LEU A 220 -5.19 4.43 -9.66
C LEU A 220 -6.61 3.87 -9.87
N GLY A 221 -7.65 4.71 -9.82
CA GLY A 221 -9.04 4.33 -10.04
C GLY A 221 -9.59 3.38 -9.00
N ILE A 222 -9.19 3.56 -7.72
CA ILE A 222 -9.68 2.76 -6.60
C ILE A 222 -10.38 3.59 -5.50
N TYR A 223 -10.39 4.92 -5.63
CA TYR A 223 -10.99 5.80 -4.61
C TYR A 223 -12.46 5.44 -4.31
N ASP A 224 -13.27 5.20 -5.34
CA ASP A 224 -14.72 5.01 -5.24
C ASP A 224 -15.12 3.61 -4.71
N TYR A 225 -14.17 2.70 -4.51
CA TYR A 225 -14.46 1.42 -3.84
C TYR A 225 -14.66 1.58 -2.34
N PHE A 226 -14.10 2.64 -1.74
CA PHE A 226 -14.11 2.82 -0.30
C PHE A 226 -15.33 3.64 0.16
N ASP A 227 -15.98 3.15 1.22
CA ASP A 227 -17.05 3.87 1.89
C ASP A 227 -16.50 5.09 2.65
N LYS A 228 -15.23 5.02 3.11
CA LYS A 228 -14.50 6.16 3.68
C LYS A 228 -12.99 5.95 3.54
N VAL A 229 -12.28 7.03 3.28
CA VAL A 229 -10.82 7.09 3.24
C VAL A 229 -10.35 7.85 4.47
N CYS A 230 -9.68 7.16 5.39
CA CYS A 230 -9.10 7.74 6.61
C CYS A 230 -7.58 7.73 6.48
N LEU A 231 -6.99 8.90 6.46
CA LEU A 231 -5.55 9.13 6.34
C LEU A 231 -5.05 9.80 7.62
N SER A 232 -3.91 9.36 8.13
CA SER A 232 -3.38 9.78 9.43
C SER A 232 -3.21 11.30 9.55
N SER A 233 -2.86 11.99 8.46
CA SER A 233 -2.74 13.45 8.45
C SER A 233 -4.04 14.18 8.81
N ASP A 234 -5.21 13.62 8.47
CA ASP A 234 -6.51 14.22 8.79
C ASP A 234 -6.87 14.07 10.28
N TYR A 235 -6.27 13.08 10.94
CA TYR A 235 -6.52 12.75 12.36
C TYR A 235 -5.41 13.24 13.30
N HIS A 236 -4.32 13.79 12.75
CA HIS A 236 -3.11 14.20 13.48
C HIS A 236 -2.49 13.07 14.33
N CYS A 237 -2.86 11.84 14.05
CA CYS A 237 -2.33 10.67 14.73
C CYS A 237 -2.29 9.48 13.77
N LYS A 238 -1.30 8.59 13.96
CA LYS A 238 -1.03 7.47 13.04
C LYS A 238 -1.00 6.11 13.76
N LYS A 239 -1.13 5.04 12.99
CA LYS A 239 -0.88 3.67 13.46
C LYS A 239 0.55 3.57 14.02
N PRO A 240 0.78 2.78 15.07
CA PRO A 240 -0.13 1.85 15.72
C PRO A 240 -1.00 2.45 16.84
N ASP A 241 -1.24 3.75 16.87
CA ASP A 241 -2.08 4.35 17.91
C ASP A 241 -3.52 3.82 17.85
N ALA A 242 -3.97 3.22 18.94
CA ALA A 242 -5.33 2.68 19.05
C ALA A 242 -6.42 3.76 18.91
N ALA A 243 -6.12 5.03 19.22
CA ALA A 243 -7.07 6.12 19.04
C ALA A 243 -7.45 6.30 17.57
N TYR A 244 -6.50 6.13 16.65
CA TYR A 244 -6.75 6.24 15.22
C TYR A 244 -7.71 5.15 14.69
N PHE A 245 -7.51 3.90 15.11
CA PHE A 245 -8.45 2.79 14.81
C PHE A 245 -9.85 3.05 15.40
N LYS A 246 -9.90 3.45 16.67
CA LYS A 246 -11.16 3.73 17.37
C LYS A 246 -11.93 4.90 16.75
N ALA A 247 -11.24 5.92 16.24
CA ALA A 247 -11.88 7.04 15.56
C ALA A 247 -12.71 6.56 14.36
N LEU A 248 -12.15 5.66 13.52
CA LEU A 248 -12.88 5.10 12.39
C LEU A 248 -13.99 4.14 12.84
N LEU A 249 -13.71 3.22 13.76
CA LEU A 249 -14.72 2.29 14.30
C LEU A 249 -15.95 3.06 14.84
N THR A 250 -15.70 4.09 15.64
CA THR A 250 -16.74 4.90 16.28
C THR A 250 -17.52 5.72 15.26
N SER A 251 -16.83 6.40 14.32
CA SER A 251 -17.51 7.26 13.32
C SER A 251 -18.44 6.47 12.39
N GLU A 252 -18.14 5.20 12.15
CA GLU A 252 -18.92 4.33 11.28
C GLU A 252 -19.84 3.37 12.06
N GLY A 253 -19.83 3.44 13.40
CA GLY A 253 -20.67 2.59 14.26
C GLY A 253 -20.36 1.10 14.12
N LEU A 254 -19.10 0.73 13.93
CA LEU A 254 -18.68 -0.64 13.65
C LEU A 254 -18.34 -1.40 14.93
N ASP A 255 -18.79 -2.66 15.01
CA ASP A 255 -18.35 -3.63 16.00
C ASP A 255 -16.96 -4.16 15.61
N PRO A 256 -15.91 -3.96 16.41
CA PRO A 256 -14.55 -4.44 16.08
C PRO A 256 -14.49 -5.92 15.69
N THR A 257 -15.31 -6.77 16.35
CA THR A 257 -15.33 -8.22 16.08
C THR A 257 -15.86 -8.59 14.69
N LYS A 258 -16.49 -7.63 14.00
CA LYS A 258 -17.03 -7.77 12.64
C LYS A 258 -16.19 -7.04 11.59
N VAL A 259 -15.03 -6.52 11.98
CA VAL A 259 -14.11 -5.80 11.11
C VAL A 259 -12.78 -6.53 11.04
N MET A 260 -12.20 -6.63 9.85
CA MET A 260 -10.84 -7.14 9.64
C MET A 260 -9.92 -6.03 9.17
N MET A 261 -8.77 -5.85 9.80
CA MET A 261 -7.66 -5.04 9.30
C MET A 261 -6.82 -5.88 8.35
N ILE A 262 -6.49 -5.32 7.18
CA ILE A 262 -5.61 -5.92 6.17
C ILE A 262 -4.45 -4.97 5.95
N GLY A 263 -3.23 -5.43 6.22
CA GLY A 263 -2.03 -4.60 6.13
C GLY A 263 -0.74 -5.39 6.02
N ASN A 264 0.37 -4.69 5.78
CA ASN A 264 1.69 -5.27 5.55
C ASN A 264 2.70 -5.04 6.67
N SER A 265 2.27 -4.42 7.79
CA SER A 265 3.09 -4.21 8.98
C SER A 265 2.45 -4.88 10.20
N GLU A 266 3.19 -5.79 10.84
CA GLU A 266 2.77 -6.38 12.10
C GLU A 266 2.61 -5.31 13.17
N TYR A 267 3.57 -4.40 13.24
CA TYR A 267 3.60 -3.34 14.23
C TYR A 267 2.48 -2.32 14.04
N ASP A 268 2.33 -1.77 12.84
CA ASP A 268 1.38 -0.69 12.58
C ASP A 268 -0.06 -1.18 12.43
N ASP A 269 -0.26 -2.32 11.72
CA ASP A 269 -1.59 -2.76 11.32
C ASP A 269 -2.15 -3.85 12.24
N ILE A 270 -1.37 -4.92 12.45
CA ILE A 270 -1.89 -6.18 12.97
C ILE A 270 -2.04 -6.15 14.49
N ARG A 271 -0.99 -5.72 15.20
CA ARG A 271 -0.94 -5.74 16.66
C ARG A 271 -2.07 -4.94 17.28
N THR A 272 -2.28 -3.73 16.81
CA THR A 272 -3.34 -2.84 17.33
C THR A 272 -4.72 -3.36 16.98
N ALA A 273 -4.95 -3.81 15.74
CA ALA A 273 -6.23 -4.40 15.34
C ALA A 273 -6.60 -5.59 16.25
N LYS A 274 -5.67 -6.52 16.48
CA LYS A 274 -5.88 -7.66 17.39
C LYS A 274 -6.15 -7.23 18.82
N SER A 275 -5.45 -6.22 19.34
CA SER A 275 -5.67 -5.69 20.71
C SER A 275 -7.07 -5.08 20.89
N LEU A 276 -7.69 -4.62 19.81
CA LEU A 276 -9.06 -4.09 19.78
C LEU A 276 -10.13 -5.16 19.53
N GLY A 277 -9.74 -6.43 19.40
CA GLY A 277 -10.66 -7.53 19.10
C GLY A 277 -11.08 -7.64 17.65
N MET A 278 -10.41 -6.93 16.75
CA MET A 278 -10.63 -7.03 15.31
C MET A 278 -10.02 -8.32 14.74
N GLY A 279 -10.54 -8.76 13.59
CA GLY A 279 -9.81 -9.68 12.74
C GLY A 279 -8.59 -8.99 12.12
N ALA A 280 -7.58 -9.78 11.73
CA ALA A 280 -6.38 -9.25 11.11
C ALA A 280 -5.84 -10.18 10.00
N CYS A 281 -5.41 -9.56 8.92
CA CYS A 281 -4.75 -10.21 7.79
C CYS A 281 -3.43 -9.50 7.50
N TYR A 282 -2.32 -10.20 7.69
CA TYR A 282 -1.00 -9.74 7.32
C TYR A 282 -0.65 -10.16 5.90
N ILE A 283 -0.13 -9.23 5.10
CA ILE A 283 0.37 -9.51 3.74
C ILE A 283 1.82 -9.08 3.66
N HIS A 284 2.74 -10.03 3.47
CA HIS A 284 4.14 -9.69 3.25
C HIS A 284 4.33 -9.14 1.83
N SER A 285 4.97 -7.96 1.72
CA SER A 285 5.26 -7.28 0.46
C SER A 285 6.71 -6.80 0.41
N ASN A 286 7.11 -6.23 -0.73
CA ASN A 286 8.41 -5.56 -0.88
C ASN A 286 8.58 -4.32 0.00
N LEU A 287 7.50 -3.80 0.58
CA LEU A 287 7.53 -2.67 1.51
C LEU A 287 7.40 -3.10 2.98
N SER A 288 7.22 -4.40 3.25
CA SER A 288 7.21 -4.91 4.62
C SER A 288 8.62 -4.90 5.23
N PRO A 289 8.75 -4.69 6.55
CA PRO A 289 10.04 -4.81 7.23
C PRO A 289 10.68 -6.19 7.02
N GLU A 290 11.99 -6.23 6.84
CA GLU A 290 12.72 -7.47 6.62
C GLU A 290 12.58 -8.43 7.82
N GLY A 291 12.25 -9.68 7.55
CA GLY A 291 12.09 -10.73 8.58
C GLY A 291 10.84 -10.57 9.45
N GLU A 292 9.97 -9.62 9.16
CA GLU A 292 8.73 -9.45 9.92
C GLU A 292 7.79 -10.65 9.73
N THR A 293 7.19 -11.07 10.82
CA THR A 293 6.19 -12.15 10.84
C THR A 293 5.02 -11.71 11.72
N ALA A 294 3.83 -12.18 11.39
CA ALA A 294 2.63 -11.84 12.16
C ALA A 294 1.92 -13.13 12.65
N ASN A 295 1.32 -13.05 13.82
CA ASN A 295 0.42 -14.08 14.34
C ASN A 295 -1.00 -13.51 14.34
N CYS A 296 -1.78 -13.83 13.30
CA CYS A 296 -3.12 -13.30 13.10
C CYS A 296 -4.02 -14.30 12.34
N ASP A 297 -5.22 -13.87 11.96
CA ASP A 297 -6.23 -14.77 11.41
C ASP A 297 -5.87 -15.24 9.99
N ILE A 298 -5.23 -14.39 9.19
CA ILE A 298 -4.70 -14.73 7.87
C ILE A 298 -3.27 -14.20 7.76
N VAL A 299 -2.35 -15.06 7.32
CA VAL A 299 -0.97 -14.67 7.01
C VAL A 299 -0.69 -15.01 5.56
N MET A 300 -0.57 -13.98 4.72
CA MET A 300 -0.08 -14.06 3.35
C MET A 300 1.43 -13.83 3.37
N ARG A 301 2.21 -14.88 3.11
CA ARG A 301 3.68 -14.83 3.18
C ARG A 301 4.34 -14.22 1.93
N ALA A 302 3.52 -13.83 0.98
CA ALA A 302 3.89 -13.09 -0.22
C ALA A 302 2.71 -12.22 -0.67
N MET A 303 2.99 -11.27 -1.54
CA MET A 303 1.97 -10.40 -2.14
C MET A 303 1.18 -11.21 -3.19
N ASP A 304 0.05 -11.80 -2.76
CA ASP A 304 -0.85 -12.62 -3.58
C ASP A 304 -2.32 -12.26 -3.28
N LEU A 305 -2.76 -11.10 -3.77
CA LEU A 305 -4.14 -10.62 -3.61
C LEU A 305 -5.18 -11.54 -4.28
N PRO A 306 -4.93 -12.20 -5.42
CA PRO A 306 -5.85 -13.19 -5.96
C PRO A 306 -6.12 -14.38 -5.03
N SER A 307 -5.12 -14.85 -4.29
CA SER A 307 -5.32 -15.90 -3.28
C SER A 307 -6.06 -15.37 -2.05
N LEU A 308 -5.76 -14.14 -1.62
CA LEU A 308 -6.51 -13.48 -0.54
C LEU A 308 -7.99 -13.29 -0.92
N GLU A 309 -8.27 -12.85 -2.14
CA GLU A 309 -9.64 -12.73 -2.65
C GLU A 309 -10.40 -14.05 -2.52
N LYS A 310 -9.81 -15.16 -2.96
CA LYS A 310 -10.41 -16.50 -2.82
C LYS A 310 -10.68 -16.89 -1.37
N ILE A 311 -9.82 -16.49 -0.43
CA ILE A 311 -9.99 -16.75 1.00
C ILE A 311 -11.16 -15.94 1.55
N LEU A 312 -11.19 -14.62 1.29
CA LEU A 312 -12.19 -13.71 1.83
C LEU A 312 -13.57 -13.84 1.16
N CYS A 313 -13.57 -14.25 -0.11
CA CYS A 313 -14.78 -14.37 -0.91
C CYS A 313 -15.34 -15.80 -1.00
N ARG A 314 -14.77 -16.77 -0.28
CA ARG A 314 -15.34 -18.13 -0.22
C ARG A 314 -16.82 -18.05 0.21
N GLU A 315 -17.67 -18.72 -0.53
CA GLU A 315 -19.02 -18.99 -0.05
C GLU A 315 -18.90 -19.92 1.15
N ALA A 316 -19.57 -19.57 2.25
CA ALA A 316 -19.74 -20.53 3.33
C ALA A 316 -20.53 -21.72 2.70
N HIS A 317 -19.84 -22.78 2.37
CA HIS A 317 -20.55 -24.03 2.09
C HIS A 317 -21.30 -24.37 3.37
N LEU A 318 -22.63 -24.28 3.27
CA LEU A 318 -23.54 -24.85 4.24
C LEU A 318 -23.12 -26.31 4.48
N ALA A 319 -22.49 -26.56 5.63
CA ALA A 319 -22.20 -27.90 6.10
C ALA A 319 -23.45 -28.52 6.69
#